data_0d76fe1e91ead4e2e5342bb183923b5e
#
_entry.id   0d76fe1e91ead4e2e5342bb183923b5e
#
_cell.length_a   1.000
_cell.length_b   1.000
_cell.length_c   1.000
_cell.angle_alpha   90.00
_cell.angle_beta   90.00
_cell.angle_gamma   90.00
#
_symmetry.space_group_name_H-M   'P 1'
#
loop_
_entity.id
_entity.type
_entity.pdbx_description
1 polymer ?
#
loop_
_entity_poly.entity_id
_entity_poly.type
_entity_poly.pdbx_seq_one_letter_code
_entity_poly.pdbx_strand_id
1 'polypeptide(L)'
;ESPVEWPPSNGIAVHVDHDRFIHFETEREAVLTRTFTVSKDTRYFPKDNYRDGTQFIVDELKAEGWLKGRVGMEFWAMQPNRVISQKIQTQFEAAGAEVVDGSHVLREIRWVKSQAEIECLEESCRVATAGLNAAREVIRPGVTELEVQGEIIRALCAAGGELQAMMMPVLSGGKSNAAHAVATRKKIKAGET
;
A
#
# COMPACT_ATOMS: atom_id res chain seq x y z
N GLU A 1 -6.06 -21.96 -23.17
CA GLU A 1 -6.49 -20.61 -22.75
C GLU A 1 -5.48 -20.12 -21.74
N SER A 2 -4.72 -19.09 -22.05
CA SER A 2 -3.84 -18.46 -21.07
C SER A 2 -4.70 -17.92 -19.93
N PRO A 3 -4.32 -18.16 -18.67
CA PRO A 3 -5.02 -17.56 -17.57
C PRO A 3 -5.10 -16.05 -17.79
N VAL A 4 -6.24 -15.45 -17.45
CA VAL A 4 -6.42 -14.00 -17.49
C VAL A 4 -5.31 -13.42 -16.63
N GLU A 5 -4.29 -12.87 -17.27
CA GLU A 5 -3.28 -12.11 -16.56
C GLU A 5 -4.02 -10.92 -15.93
N TRP A 6 -4.02 -10.85 -14.61
CA TRP A 6 -4.44 -9.64 -13.92
C TRP A 6 -3.70 -8.47 -14.55
N PRO A 7 -4.36 -7.30 -14.70
CA PRO A 7 -3.70 -6.15 -15.28
C PRO A 7 -2.36 -5.96 -14.57
N PRO A 8 -1.34 -5.54 -15.30
CA PRO A 8 -0.06 -5.25 -14.70
C PRO A 8 -0.30 -4.25 -13.59
N SER A 9 0.48 -4.42 -12.59
CA SER A 9 0.49 -3.60 -11.41
C SER A 9 0.35 -2.12 -11.75
N ASN A 10 -0.52 -1.48 -11.02
CA ASN A 10 -0.59 -0.04 -10.95
C ASN A 10 0.80 0.49 -10.64
N GLY A 11 1.19 1.57 -11.26
CA GLY A 11 2.54 2.09 -11.11
C GLY A 11 2.58 3.61 -11.21
N ILE A 12 3.65 4.16 -10.65
CA ILE A 12 3.96 5.57 -10.77
C ILE A 12 5.33 5.70 -11.41
N ALA A 13 5.42 6.52 -12.46
CA ALA A 13 6.68 6.92 -13.06
C ALA A 13 6.98 8.38 -12.74
N VAL A 14 8.20 8.65 -12.31
CA VAL A 14 8.72 10.00 -12.06
C VAL A 14 9.96 10.23 -12.91
N HIS A 15 10.19 11.47 -13.31
CA HIS A 15 11.37 11.87 -14.06
C HIS A 15 12.08 13.02 -13.36
N VAL A 16 13.40 12.98 -13.28
CA VAL A 16 14.21 13.96 -12.52
C VAL A 16 14.07 15.40 -13.01
N ASP A 17 13.75 15.60 -14.28
CA ASP A 17 13.63 16.92 -14.90
C ASP A 17 12.16 17.42 -15.00
N HIS A 18 11.19 16.74 -14.36
CA HIS A 18 9.78 17.10 -14.41
C HIS A 18 9.14 17.15 -13.03
N ASP A 19 8.33 18.19 -12.78
CA ASP A 19 7.56 18.36 -11.53
C ASP A 19 6.27 17.52 -11.49
N ARG A 20 6.06 16.64 -12.45
CA ARG A 20 4.90 15.75 -12.54
C ARG A 20 5.32 14.30 -12.45
N PHE A 21 4.39 13.48 -12.06
CA PHE A 21 4.50 12.04 -12.21
C PHE A 21 3.36 11.52 -13.10
N ILE A 22 3.57 10.36 -13.70
CA ILE A 22 2.55 9.64 -14.47
C ILE A 22 2.07 8.47 -13.61
N HIS A 23 0.77 8.39 -13.41
CA HIS A 23 0.12 7.27 -12.71
C HIS A 23 -0.53 6.35 -13.74
N PHE A 24 -0.15 5.08 -13.72
CA PHE A 24 -0.74 4.03 -14.55
C PHE A 24 -1.75 3.25 -13.74
N GLU A 25 -2.99 3.15 -14.25
CA GLU A 25 -4.08 2.52 -13.53
C GLU A 25 -5.08 1.87 -14.50
N THR A 26 -5.92 0.98 -13.99
CA THR A 26 -7.04 0.43 -14.75
C THR A 26 -8.20 1.41 -14.81
N GLU A 27 -8.94 1.43 -15.89
CA GLU A 27 -10.12 2.31 -16.03
C GLU A 27 -11.20 2.01 -14.97
N ARG A 28 -11.23 0.79 -14.45
CA ARG A 28 -12.15 0.40 -13.35
C ARG A 28 -11.91 1.22 -12.09
N GLU A 29 -10.67 1.59 -11.83
CA GLU A 29 -10.25 2.34 -10.65
C GLU A 29 -10.28 3.86 -10.86
N ALA A 30 -10.82 4.34 -12.00
CA ALA A 30 -10.82 5.76 -12.34
C ALA A 30 -11.53 6.64 -11.30
N VAL A 31 -12.59 6.14 -10.66
CA VAL A 31 -13.29 6.88 -9.59
C VAL A 31 -12.41 6.94 -8.36
N LEU A 32 -11.83 5.81 -7.94
CA LEU A 32 -10.91 5.72 -6.81
C LEU A 32 -9.71 6.67 -7.01
N THR A 33 -9.08 6.61 -8.18
CA THR A 33 -7.93 7.45 -8.52
C THR A 33 -8.26 8.94 -8.41
N ARG A 34 -9.39 9.38 -8.95
CA ARG A 34 -9.80 10.79 -8.90
C ARG A 34 -10.20 11.26 -7.50
N THR A 35 -10.67 10.35 -6.66
CA THR A 35 -11.17 10.68 -5.32
C THR A 35 -10.06 10.65 -4.28
N PHE A 36 -9.14 9.67 -4.37
CA PHE A 36 -8.20 9.35 -3.30
C PHE A 36 -6.73 9.58 -3.66
N THR A 37 -6.42 10.06 -4.87
CA THR A 37 -5.04 10.35 -5.24
C THR A 37 -4.84 11.82 -5.61
N VAL A 38 -3.60 12.27 -5.54
CA VAL A 38 -3.17 13.60 -6.00
C VAL A 38 -2.71 13.60 -7.46
N SER A 39 -2.89 12.48 -8.18
CA SER A 39 -2.46 12.34 -9.56
C SER A 39 -3.24 13.27 -10.48
N LYS A 40 -2.50 14.05 -11.26
CA LYS A 40 -3.05 14.93 -12.30
C LYS A 40 -2.86 14.34 -13.71
N ASP A 41 -1.96 13.38 -13.87
CA ASP A 41 -1.68 12.67 -15.11
C ASP A 41 -1.84 11.17 -14.84
N THR A 42 -3.09 10.69 -14.94
CA THR A 42 -3.39 9.27 -14.83
C THR A 42 -3.70 8.71 -16.20
N ARG A 43 -2.97 7.66 -16.60
CA ARG A 43 -3.13 6.96 -17.88
C ARG A 43 -3.74 5.59 -17.60
N TYR A 44 -4.89 5.37 -18.23
CA TYR A 44 -5.65 4.15 -18.01
C TYR A 44 -5.33 3.13 -19.08
N PHE A 45 -5.09 1.90 -18.65
CA PHE A 45 -4.91 0.78 -19.57
C PHE A 45 -6.13 0.62 -20.46
N PRO A 46 -5.94 0.56 -21.81
CA PRO A 46 -7.03 0.38 -22.74
C PRO A 46 -7.78 -0.94 -22.47
N LYS A 47 -9.11 -0.90 -22.54
CA LYS A 47 -9.96 -2.09 -22.27
C LYS A 47 -9.64 -3.27 -23.18
N ASP A 48 -9.24 -2.97 -24.40
CA ASP A 48 -9.00 -3.98 -25.43
C ASP A 48 -7.62 -4.64 -25.36
N ASN A 49 -6.68 -4.07 -24.59
CA ASN A 49 -5.29 -4.52 -24.45
C ASN A 49 -4.96 -5.03 -23.04
N TYR A 50 -5.93 -5.53 -22.29
CA TYR A 50 -5.74 -6.08 -20.96
C TYR A 50 -4.66 -7.18 -20.88
N ARG A 51 -4.31 -7.79 -22.01
CA ARG A 51 -3.31 -8.86 -22.06
C ARG A 51 -1.86 -8.37 -22.10
N ASP A 52 -1.62 -7.09 -22.42
CA ASP A 52 -0.26 -6.53 -22.41
C ASP A 52 -0.19 -5.08 -21.91
N GLY A 53 -0.68 -4.88 -20.70
CA GLY A 53 -0.58 -3.59 -20.05
C GLY A 53 0.85 -3.17 -19.71
N THR A 54 1.81 -4.10 -19.65
CA THR A 54 3.23 -3.73 -19.51
C THR A 54 3.73 -3.01 -20.75
N GLN A 55 3.31 -3.45 -21.93
CA GLN A 55 3.64 -2.77 -23.18
C GLN A 55 3.04 -1.36 -23.26
N PHE A 56 1.82 -1.16 -22.75
CA PHE A 56 1.21 0.16 -22.67
C PHE A 56 2.08 1.13 -21.84
N ILE A 57 2.58 0.70 -20.68
CA ILE A 57 3.50 1.52 -19.87
C ILE A 57 4.75 1.89 -20.67
N VAL A 58 5.33 0.94 -21.37
CA VAL A 58 6.53 1.15 -22.20
C VAL A 58 6.24 2.19 -23.30
N ASP A 59 5.13 2.04 -24.01
CA ASP A 59 4.78 2.92 -25.13
C ASP A 59 4.54 4.35 -24.65
N GLU A 60 3.83 4.52 -23.55
CA GLU A 60 3.57 5.82 -22.93
C GLU A 60 4.86 6.50 -22.45
N LEU A 61 5.71 5.77 -21.71
CA LEU A 61 6.98 6.33 -21.23
C LEU A 61 7.97 6.60 -22.35
N LYS A 62 7.94 5.79 -23.42
CA LYS A 62 8.74 6.02 -24.63
C LYS A 62 8.27 7.27 -25.37
N ALA A 63 6.96 7.48 -25.50
CA ALA A 63 6.38 8.69 -26.09
C ALA A 63 6.79 9.96 -25.33
N GLU A 64 6.88 9.89 -24.00
CA GLU A 64 7.41 10.96 -23.15
C GLU A 64 8.94 11.14 -23.25
N GLY A 65 9.64 10.18 -23.83
CA GLY A 65 11.11 10.17 -23.86
C GLY A 65 11.78 9.78 -22.54
N TRP A 66 11.03 9.19 -21.59
CA TRP A 66 11.50 8.84 -20.25
C TRP A 66 12.26 7.52 -20.19
N LEU A 67 12.25 6.71 -21.25
CA LEU A 67 13.03 5.48 -21.36
C LEU A 67 14.41 5.70 -22.00
N LYS A 68 15.09 6.79 -21.61
CA LYS A 68 16.45 7.10 -22.06
C LYS A 68 17.40 7.13 -20.87
N GLY A 69 18.57 6.51 -21.02
CA GLY A 69 19.56 6.43 -19.95
C GLY A 69 19.12 5.48 -18.82
N ARG A 70 19.40 5.84 -17.58
CA ARG A 70 19.17 4.99 -16.41
C ARG A 70 17.73 5.11 -15.91
N VAL A 71 17.06 3.98 -15.76
CA VAL A 71 15.71 3.87 -15.22
C VAL A 71 15.74 2.98 -13.97
N GLY A 72 15.43 3.58 -12.81
CA GLY A 72 15.30 2.85 -11.55
C GLY A 72 13.96 2.12 -11.49
N MET A 73 13.98 0.81 -11.23
CA MET A 73 12.79 0.03 -10.93
C MET A 73 12.79 -0.42 -9.47
N GLU A 74 11.61 -0.43 -8.86
CA GLU A 74 11.41 -1.00 -7.52
C GLU A 74 11.41 -2.52 -7.62
N PHE A 75 12.51 -3.17 -7.23
CA PHE A 75 12.63 -4.64 -7.26
C PHE A 75 12.29 -5.30 -5.93
N TRP A 76 12.26 -4.53 -4.85
CA TRP A 76 11.97 -5.05 -3.53
C TRP A 76 10.51 -4.82 -3.12
N ALA A 77 9.62 -5.30 -3.96
CA ALA A 77 8.18 -5.26 -3.73
C ALA A 77 7.57 -6.65 -3.93
N MET A 78 6.46 -6.91 -3.26
CA MET A 78 5.68 -8.12 -3.50
C MET A 78 4.80 -8.00 -4.75
N GLN A 79 4.56 -6.79 -5.21
CA GLN A 79 3.82 -6.49 -6.44
C GLN A 79 4.57 -5.41 -7.24
N PRO A 80 4.70 -5.59 -8.55
CA PRO A 80 4.28 -6.76 -9.31
C PRO A 80 5.07 -8.01 -8.92
N ASN A 81 4.50 -9.19 -9.18
CA ASN A 81 5.25 -10.43 -9.00
C ASN A 81 6.49 -10.46 -9.92
N ARG A 82 7.40 -11.38 -9.64
CA ARG A 82 8.69 -11.46 -10.38
C ARG A 82 8.53 -11.60 -11.90
N VAL A 83 7.54 -12.34 -12.36
CA VAL A 83 7.33 -12.56 -13.81
C VAL A 83 6.98 -11.25 -14.50
N ILE A 84 6.05 -10.49 -13.93
CA ILE A 84 5.65 -9.19 -14.47
C ILE A 84 6.80 -8.17 -14.34
N SER A 85 7.48 -8.13 -13.22
CA SER A 85 8.64 -7.24 -13.01
C SER A 85 9.75 -7.50 -14.04
N GLN A 86 10.09 -8.77 -14.29
CA GLN A 86 11.08 -9.15 -15.33
C GLN A 86 10.60 -8.81 -16.75
N LYS A 87 9.30 -8.97 -17.03
CA LYS A 87 8.73 -8.58 -18.33
C LYS A 87 8.89 -7.08 -18.57
N ILE A 88 8.51 -6.25 -17.58
CA ILE A 88 8.67 -4.79 -17.65
C ILE A 88 10.15 -4.42 -17.84
N GLN A 89 11.04 -4.99 -17.05
CA GLN A 89 12.48 -4.77 -17.19
C GLN A 89 12.96 -5.07 -18.61
N THR A 90 12.65 -6.25 -19.14
CA THR A 90 13.06 -6.65 -20.50
C THR A 90 12.51 -5.68 -21.56
N GLN A 91 11.27 -5.21 -21.39
CA GLN A 91 10.66 -4.27 -22.33
C GLN A 91 11.29 -2.87 -22.24
N PHE A 92 11.65 -2.40 -21.03
CA PHE A 92 12.36 -1.13 -20.86
C PHE A 92 13.77 -1.18 -21.47
N GLU A 93 14.50 -2.28 -21.26
CA GLU A 93 15.82 -2.51 -21.87
C GLU A 93 15.74 -2.57 -23.40
N ALA A 94 14.72 -3.25 -23.95
CA ALA A 94 14.46 -3.26 -25.39
C ALA A 94 14.06 -1.90 -25.96
N ALA A 95 13.50 -1.01 -25.14
CA ALA A 95 13.20 0.36 -25.52
C ALA A 95 14.41 1.31 -25.44
N GLY A 96 15.56 0.82 -24.91
CA GLY A 96 16.83 1.55 -24.84
C GLY A 96 17.22 2.08 -23.46
N ALA A 97 16.48 1.70 -22.42
CA ALA A 97 16.81 2.08 -21.04
C ALA A 97 17.89 1.16 -20.44
N GLU A 98 18.76 1.71 -19.58
CA GLU A 98 19.57 0.97 -18.63
C GLU A 98 18.79 0.77 -17.35
N VAL A 99 18.21 -0.41 -17.14
CA VAL A 99 17.40 -0.67 -15.94
C VAL A 99 18.30 -0.98 -14.75
N VAL A 100 18.08 -0.28 -13.65
CA VAL A 100 18.84 -0.44 -12.40
C VAL A 100 17.88 -0.63 -11.22
N ASP A 101 18.38 -1.19 -10.11
CA ASP A 101 17.62 -1.30 -8.87
C ASP A 101 17.41 0.09 -8.24
N GLY A 102 16.18 0.55 -8.23
CA GLY A 102 15.74 1.81 -7.61
C GLY A 102 15.07 1.64 -6.24
N SER A 103 15.04 0.42 -5.69
CA SER A 103 14.32 0.10 -4.45
C SER A 103 14.72 0.95 -3.24
N HIS A 104 15.93 1.46 -3.23
CA HIS A 104 16.44 2.29 -2.14
C HIS A 104 15.93 3.73 -2.18
N VAL A 105 15.58 4.27 -3.35
CA VAL A 105 15.24 5.69 -3.55
C VAL A 105 14.08 6.13 -2.66
N LEU A 106 12.92 5.46 -2.75
CA LEU A 106 11.76 5.79 -1.92
C LEU A 106 12.02 5.53 -0.44
N ARG A 107 12.81 4.51 -0.11
CA ARG A 107 13.17 4.21 1.27
C ARG A 107 13.99 5.34 1.90
N GLU A 108 14.99 5.85 1.21
CA GLU A 108 15.83 6.96 1.68
C GLU A 108 15.02 8.24 1.86
N ILE A 109 14.17 8.59 0.89
CA ILE A 109 13.30 9.77 0.98
C ILE A 109 12.35 9.66 2.19
N ARG A 110 11.75 8.49 2.44
CA ARG A 110 10.83 8.25 3.55
C ARG A 110 11.49 8.11 4.92
N TRP A 111 12.81 8.04 4.98
CA TRP A 111 13.55 7.88 6.24
C TRP A 111 13.41 9.11 7.14
N VAL A 112 13.60 10.30 6.59
CA VAL A 112 13.41 11.55 7.30
C VAL A 112 12.05 12.13 6.93
N LYS A 113 11.19 12.32 7.94
CA LYS A 113 9.82 12.80 7.74
C LYS A 113 9.79 14.31 7.59
N SER A 114 8.99 14.80 6.65
CA SER A 114 8.63 16.21 6.54
C SER A 114 7.73 16.65 7.70
N GLN A 115 7.59 17.93 7.91
CA GLN A 115 6.70 18.48 8.94
C GLN A 115 5.25 18.04 8.72
N ALA A 116 4.75 18.03 7.49
CA ALA A 116 3.40 17.57 7.16
C ALA A 116 3.19 16.07 7.49
N GLU A 117 4.20 15.23 7.24
CA GLU A 117 4.14 13.82 7.64
C GLU A 117 4.14 13.65 9.16
N ILE A 118 4.88 14.48 9.89
CA ILE A 118 4.87 14.48 11.36
C ILE A 118 3.47 14.85 11.88
N GLU A 119 2.83 15.85 11.34
CA GLU A 119 1.46 16.26 11.71
C GLU A 119 0.45 15.12 11.47
N CYS A 120 0.56 14.41 10.34
CA CYS A 120 -0.24 13.23 10.07
C CYS A 120 0.03 12.09 11.07
N LEU A 121 1.28 11.89 11.48
CA LEU A 121 1.63 10.88 12.48
C LEU A 121 1.07 11.24 13.87
N GLU A 122 1.14 12.51 14.27
CA GLU A 122 0.55 12.99 15.52
C GLU A 122 -0.97 12.76 15.57
N GLU A 123 -1.67 13.08 14.48
CA GLU A 123 -3.11 12.82 14.37
C GLU A 123 -3.41 11.31 14.42
N SER A 124 -2.62 10.49 13.74
CA SER A 124 -2.73 9.03 13.81
C SER A 124 -2.54 8.50 15.23
N CYS A 125 -1.59 9.06 15.99
CA CYS A 125 -1.37 8.72 17.40
C CYS A 125 -2.57 9.12 18.27
N ARG A 126 -3.18 10.27 18.02
CA ARG A 126 -4.41 10.70 18.72
C ARG A 126 -5.55 9.69 18.50
N VAL A 127 -5.77 9.29 17.27
CA VAL A 127 -6.78 8.28 16.90
C VAL A 127 -6.46 6.94 17.57
N ALA A 128 -5.21 6.46 17.49
CA ALA A 128 -4.80 5.21 18.11
C ALA A 128 -5.00 5.22 19.62
N THR A 129 -4.73 6.35 20.29
CA THR A 129 -4.94 6.54 21.74
C THR A 129 -6.41 6.37 22.11
N ALA A 130 -7.34 6.87 21.29
CA ALA A 130 -8.79 6.67 21.53
C ALA A 130 -9.14 5.17 21.53
N GLY A 131 -8.59 4.40 20.60
CA GLY A 131 -8.76 2.94 20.54
C GLY A 131 -8.20 2.23 21.77
N LEU A 132 -6.98 2.59 22.20
CA LEU A 132 -6.35 2.00 23.39
C LEU A 132 -7.13 2.31 24.67
N ASN A 133 -7.66 3.52 24.81
CA ASN A 133 -8.49 3.90 25.96
C ASN A 133 -9.79 3.08 25.98
N ALA A 134 -10.45 2.91 24.83
CA ALA A 134 -11.64 2.06 24.74
C ALA A 134 -11.34 0.60 25.13
N ALA A 135 -10.19 0.05 24.71
CA ALA A 135 -9.77 -1.28 25.15
C ALA A 135 -9.65 -1.37 26.68
N ARG A 136 -9.00 -0.40 27.31
CA ARG A 136 -8.81 -0.37 28.77
C ARG A 136 -10.12 -0.39 29.55
N GLU A 137 -11.16 0.25 29.02
CA GLU A 137 -12.47 0.32 29.67
C GLU A 137 -13.26 -1.00 29.58
N VAL A 138 -13.04 -1.78 28.52
CA VAL A 138 -13.83 -3.00 28.28
C VAL A 138 -13.14 -4.28 28.68
N ILE A 139 -11.80 -4.28 28.80
CA ILE A 139 -11.04 -5.46 29.19
C ILE A 139 -11.39 -5.86 30.62
N ARG A 140 -11.98 -7.06 30.75
CA ARG A 140 -12.26 -7.71 32.04
C ARG A 140 -12.39 -9.22 31.85
N PRO A 141 -12.27 -10.02 32.89
CA PRO A 141 -12.50 -11.46 32.79
C PRO A 141 -13.90 -11.76 32.21
N GLY A 142 -13.94 -12.70 31.27
CA GLY A 142 -15.16 -13.13 30.60
C GLY A 142 -15.47 -12.44 29.28
N VAL A 143 -14.89 -11.26 28.99
CA VAL A 143 -14.99 -10.60 27.69
C VAL A 143 -14.14 -11.36 26.67
N THR A 144 -14.57 -11.45 25.44
CA THR A 144 -13.80 -12.07 24.36
C THR A 144 -12.81 -11.09 23.71
N GLU A 145 -11.75 -11.61 23.12
CA GLU A 145 -10.81 -10.79 22.34
C GLU A 145 -11.50 -10.03 21.19
N LEU A 146 -12.55 -10.66 20.57
CA LEU A 146 -13.33 -10.01 19.50
C LEU A 146 -14.18 -8.84 20.02
N GLU A 147 -14.75 -8.93 21.21
CA GLU A 147 -15.49 -7.81 21.81
C GLU A 147 -14.56 -6.64 22.07
N VAL A 148 -13.36 -6.89 22.60
CA VAL A 148 -12.34 -5.83 22.78
C VAL A 148 -11.96 -5.23 21.45
N GLN A 149 -11.66 -6.05 20.43
CA GLN A 149 -11.32 -5.56 19.09
C GLN A 149 -12.44 -4.71 18.49
N GLY A 150 -13.70 -5.13 18.64
CA GLY A 150 -14.87 -4.38 18.16
C GLY A 150 -14.96 -2.98 18.79
N GLU A 151 -14.72 -2.86 20.09
CA GLU A 151 -14.73 -1.56 20.78
C GLU A 151 -13.56 -0.67 20.35
N ILE A 152 -12.38 -1.24 20.15
CA ILE A 152 -11.24 -0.49 19.62
C ILE A 152 -11.59 0.09 18.24
N ILE A 153 -12.08 -0.75 17.31
CA ILE A 153 -12.43 -0.32 15.95
C ILE A 153 -13.51 0.77 16.01
N ARG A 154 -14.54 0.59 16.83
CA ARG A 154 -15.58 1.61 17.02
C ARG A 154 -15.00 2.95 17.49
N ALA A 155 -14.10 2.92 18.45
CA ALA A 155 -13.48 4.14 18.99
C ALA A 155 -12.54 4.81 17.97
N LEU A 156 -11.77 4.02 17.19
CA LEU A 156 -10.93 4.54 16.11
C LEU A 156 -11.78 5.28 15.06
N CYS A 157 -12.87 4.66 14.59
CA CYS A 157 -13.77 5.27 13.62
C CYS A 157 -14.45 6.55 14.19
N ALA A 158 -14.89 6.51 15.45
CA ALA A 158 -15.48 7.67 16.10
C ALA A 158 -14.49 8.85 16.27
N ALA A 159 -13.19 8.54 16.36
CA ALA A 159 -12.13 9.54 16.43
C ALA A 159 -11.68 10.05 15.06
N GLY A 160 -12.31 9.63 13.96
CA GLY A 160 -11.98 10.02 12.59
C GLY A 160 -10.96 9.10 11.90
N GLY A 161 -10.65 7.94 12.48
CA GLY A 161 -9.78 6.95 11.86
C GLY A 161 -10.47 6.24 10.70
N GLU A 162 -9.72 6.03 9.64
CA GLU A 162 -10.12 5.27 8.46
C GLU A 162 -9.65 3.80 8.55
N LEU A 163 -9.59 3.11 7.42
CA LEU A 163 -9.15 1.73 7.37
C LEU A 163 -7.70 1.59 7.86
N GLN A 164 -7.49 0.67 8.79
CA GLN A 164 -6.17 0.40 9.33
C GLN A 164 -5.26 -0.24 8.26
N ALA A 165 -4.02 0.21 8.20
CA ALA A 165 -3.02 -0.33 7.27
C ALA A 165 -2.60 -1.77 7.61
N MET A 166 -2.72 -2.17 8.88
CA MET A 166 -2.40 -3.50 9.37
C MET A 166 -3.54 -4.09 10.18
N MET A 167 -3.65 -5.41 10.13
CA MET A 167 -4.53 -6.15 11.01
C MET A 167 -4.18 -5.84 12.47
N MET A 168 -5.20 -5.53 13.28
CA MET A 168 -5.04 -5.22 14.69
C MET A 168 -5.08 -6.52 15.52
N PRO A 169 -3.97 -6.94 16.10
CA PRO A 169 -3.97 -8.08 16.99
C PRO A 169 -4.52 -7.67 18.37
N VAL A 170 -5.53 -8.42 18.85
CA VAL A 170 -5.96 -8.39 20.26
C VAL A 170 -5.80 -9.81 20.79
N LEU A 171 -4.84 -9.99 21.65
CA LEU A 171 -4.38 -11.29 22.11
C LEU A 171 -4.37 -11.35 23.63
N SER A 172 -4.64 -12.52 24.18
CA SER A 172 -4.61 -12.71 25.63
C SER A 172 -4.02 -14.05 26.04
N GLY A 173 -3.37 -14.11 27.21
CA GLY A 173 -2.76 -15.29 27.77
C GLY A 173 -1.68 -15.89 26.86
N GLY A 174 -1.67 -17.21 26.68
CA GLY A 174 -0.65 -17.90 25.87
C GLY A 174 -0.52 -17.44 24.43
N LYS A 175 -1.53 -16.75 23.88
CA LYS A 175 -1.48 -16.16 22.53
C LYS A 175 -0.65 -14.89 22.46
N SER A 176 -0.42 -14.20 23.59
CA SER A 176 0.28 -12.91 23.61
C SER A 176 1.70 -12.98 23.02
N ASN A 177 2.28 -14.17 22.95
CA ASN A 177 3.60 -14.42 22.35
C ASN A 177 3.57 -14.61 20.82
N ALA A 178 2.37 -14.62 20.19
CA ALA A 178 2.23 -14.85 18.77
C ALA A 178 2.14 -13.52 18.02
N ALA A 179 3.21 -13.11 17.34
CA ALA A 179 3.36 -11.79 16.72
C ALA A 179 2.27 -11.44 15.70
N HIS A 180 1.70 -12.43 15.00
CA HIS A 180 0.69 -12.21 13.95
C HIS A 180 -0.61 -12.98 14.18
N ALA A 181 -0.89 -13.37 15.43
CA ALA A 181 -2.16 -13.98 15.75
C ALA A 181 -3.30 -12.95 15.71
N VAL A 182 -4.52 -13.44 15.54
CA VAL A 182 -5.73 -12.61 15.44
C VAL A 182 -6.59 -12.76 16.69
N ALA A 183 -7.45 -11.78 16.94
CA ALA A 183 -8.49 -11.87 17.95
C ALA A 183 -9.43 -13.05 17.64
N THR A 184 -9.88 -13.73 18.68
CA THR A 184 -10.78 -14.88 18.58
C THR A 184 -11.91 -14.78 19.60
N ARG A 185 -12.81 -15.78 19.61
CA ARG A 185 -13.84 -15.92 20.63
C ARG A 185 -13.29 -16.36 22.01
N LYS A 186 -11.94 -16.42 22.17
CA LYS A 186 -11.32 -16.71 23.46
C LYS A 186 -11.77 -15.67 24.46
N LYS A 187 -12.25 -16.11 25.61
CA LYS A 187 -12.55 -15.27 26.76
C LYS A 187 -11.28 -14.97 27.55
N ILE A 188 -11.10 -13.72 27.88
CA ILE A 188 -10.01 -13.26 28.74
C ILE A 188 -10.25 -13.79 30.15
N LYS A 189 -9.23 -14.33 30.79
CA LYS A 189 -9.29 -14.85 32.17
C LYS A 189 -8.62 -13.88 33.13
N ALA A 190 -8.98 -13.96 34.40
CA ALA A 190 -8.31 -13.19 35.44
C ALA A 190 -6.81 -13.57 35.51
N GLY A 191 -5.93 -12.56 35.58
CA GLY A 191 -4.48 -12.73 35.62
C GLY A 191 -3.80 -13.00 34.27
N GLU A 192 -4.54 -13.04 33.16
CA GLU A 192 -3.93 -13.07 31.81
C GLU A 192 -3.48 -11.68 31.39
N THR A 193 -2.32 -11.63 30.73
CA THR A 193 -1.82 -10.45 30.00
C THR A 193 -2.15 -10.59 28.52
#